data_aaba46ed7afe35324759dda019dea196
#
_entry.id   aaba46ed7afe35324759dda019dea196
#
_cell.length_a   1.000
_cell.length_b   1.000
_cell.length_c   1.000
_cell.angle_alpha   90.00
_cell.angle_beta   90.00
_cell.angle_gamma   90.00
#
_symmetry.space_group_name_H-M   'P 1'
#
loop_
_entity.id
_entity.type
_entity.pdbx_description
1 polymer ?
#
loop_
_entity_poly.entity_id
_entity_poly.type
_entity_poly.pdbx_seq_one_letter_code
_entity_poly.pdbx_strand_id
1 'polypeptide(L)'
;MKIEIRIIAHGPGLHMFRDDTSPVKKRVSNLAASQDGLSFYACSNTRERMEKAEGKTLTIMDEASMVSSGIAEIMELQIQGWNYVKP
;
A
#
# COMPACT_ATOMS: atom_id res chain seq x y z
N MET A 1 1.34 -13.36 21.81
CA MET A 1 0.44 -13.35 20.65
C MET A 1 1.14 -12.64 19.49
N LYS A 2 1.12 -13.23 18.33
CA LYS A 2 1.73 -12.64 17.15
C LYS A 2 0.66 -11.87 16.37
N ILE A 3 0.93 -10.60 16.09
CA ILE A 3 0.01 -9.73 15.35
C ILE A 3 0.64 -9.43 13.99
N GLU A 4 -0.14 -9.60 12.93
CA GLU A 4 0.25 -9.22 11.58
C GLU A 4 -0.67 -8.12 11.08
N ILE A 5 -0.10 -7.07 10.50
CA ILE A 5 -0.83 -5.94 9.95
C ILE A 5 -0.38 -5.75 8.49
N ARG A 6 -1.34 -5.65 7.58
CA ARG A 6 -1.07 -5.31 6.18
C ARG A 6 -1.77 -4.00 5.85
N ILE A 7 -1.01 -3.03 5.42
CA ILE A 7 -1.53 -1.73 4.99
C ILE A 7 -1.61 -1.76 3.47
N ILE A 8 -2.83 -1.65 2.95
CA ILE A 8 -3.09 -1.73 1.50
C ILE A 8 -3.56 -0.37 1.03
N ALA A 9 -2.77 0.26 0.17
CA ALA A 9 -3.08 1.59 -0.37
C ALA A 9 -3.63 1.47 -1.78
N HIS A 10 -4.84 2.03 -1.98
CA HIS A 10 -5.48 2.12 -3.29
C HIS A 10 -6.23 3.45 -3.40
N GLY A 11 -6.65 3.82 -4.61
CA GLY A 11 -7.27 5.11 -4.84
C GLY A 11 -6.38 6.26 -4.36
N PRO A 12 -6.94 7.32 -3.77
CA PRO A 12 -6.15 8.45 -3.26
C PRO A 12 -5.11 8.05 -2.21
N GLY A 13 -5.35 6.95 -1.48
CA GLY A 13 -4.42 6.44 -0.48
C GLY A 13 -3.06 6.03 -1.04
N LEU A 14 -2.98 5.77 -2.35
CA LEU A 14 -1.71 5.40 -2.99
C LEU A 14 -0.64 6.49 -2.86
N HIS A 15 -1.04 7.75 -2.69
CA HIS A 15 -0.10 8.86 -2.48
C HIS A 15 0.84 8.61 -1.30
N MET A 16 0.42 7.84 -0.31
CA MET A 16 1.25 7.49 0.85
C MET A 16 2.52 6.76 0.42
N PHE A 17 2.47 5.96 -0.65
CA PHE A 17 3.60 5.16 -1.13
C PHE A 17 4.25 5.69 -2.41
N ARG A 18 3.77 6.79 -2.97
CA ARG A 18 4.40 7.41 -4.12
C ARG A 18 5.68 8.11 -3.68
N ASP A 19 6.78 7.77 -4.33
CA ASP A 19 8.08 8.32 -3.98
C ASP A 19 8.13 9.85 -4.15
N ASP A 20 7.38 10.39 -5.13
CA ASP A 20 7.37 11.82 -5.45
C ASP A 20 6.42 12.67 -4.60
N THR A 21 5.33 12.09 -4.08
CA THR A 21 4.30 12.90 -3.41
C THR A 21 4.00 12.49 -1.97
N SER A 22 4.55 11.39 -1.48
CA SER A 22 4.23 10.91 -0.13
C SER A 22 4.63 11.93 0.94
N PRO A 23 3.68 12.35 1.79
CA PRO A 23 4.02 13.24 2.92
C PRO A 23 4.59 12.47 4.11
N VAL A 24 4.65 11.14 4.05
CA VAL A 24 5.03 10.28 5.18
C VAL A 24 6.13 9.28 4.84
N LYS A 25 6.94 9.55 3.81
CA LYS A 25 7.99 8.62 3.36
C LYS A 25 8.89 8.14 4.49
N LYS A 26 9.40 9.07 5.29
CA LYS A 26 10.31 8.75 6.38
C LYS A 26 9.62 7.90 7.44
N ARG A 27 8.35 8.20 7.73
CA ARG A 27 7.57 7.42 8.69
C ARG A 27 7.33 5.99 8.22
N VAL A 28 7.02 5.82 6.93
CA VAL A 28 6.85 4.49 6.32
C VAL A 28 8.16 3.70 6.41
N SER A 29 9.28 4.30 6.03
CA SER A 29 10.59 3.65 6.10
C SER A 29 10.94 3.24 7.53
N ASN A 30 10.71 4.11 8.50
CA ASN A 30 11.00 3.84 9.91
C ASN A 30 10.13 2.69 10.44
N LEU A 31 8.85 2.67 10.10
CA LEU A 31 7.94 1.60 10.53
C LEU A 31 8.33 0.28 9.90
N ALA A 32 8.68 0.27 8.61
CA ALA A 32 9.11 -0.94 7.92
C ALA A 32 10.36 -1.55 8.56
N ALA A 33 11.27 -0.69 9.03
CA ALA A 33 12.52 -1.14 9.65
C ALA A 33 12.35 -1.60 11.09
N SER A 34 11.36 -1.07 11.83
CA SER A 34 11.24 -1.25 13.27
C SER A 34 10.11 -2.16 13.73
N GLN A 35 9.13 -2.48 12.86
CA GLN A 35 7.94 -3.25 13.24
C GLN A 35 7.88 -4.59 12.53
N ASP A 36 8.07 -5.66 13.28
CA ASP A 36 7.83 -7.01 12.76
C ASP A 36 6.34 -7.23 12.54
N GLY A 37 5.98 -7.96 11.50
CA GLY A 37 4.59 -8.27 11.19
C GLY A 37 3.82 -7.15 10.51
N LEU A 38 4.48 -6.03 10.17
CA LEU A 38 3.88 -4.93 9.42
C LEU A 38 4.39 -4.96 7.98
N SER A 39 3.48 -4.99 7.02
CA SER A 39 3.83 -4.96 5.60
C SER A 39 2.94 -3.97 4.85
N PHE A 40 3.47 -3.47 3.73
CA PHE A 40 2.83 -2.43 2.92
C PHE A 40 2.59 -2.95 1.51
N TYR A 41 1.40 -2.66 0.98
CA TYR A 41 1.00 -3.09 -0.37
C TYR A 41 0.40 -1.94 -1.14
N ALA A 42 0.73 -1.84 -2.41
CA ALA A 42 0.24 -0.78 -3.30
C ALA A 42 -0.54 -1.38 -4.47
N CYS A 43 -1.66 -0.74 -4.82
CA CYS A 43 -2.57 -1.20 -5.87
C CYS A 43 -2.03 -0.85 -7.26
N SER A 44 -1.74 -1.85 -8.09
CA SER A 44 -1.28 -1.65 -9.46
C SER A 44 -2.32 -0.96 -10.33
N ASN A 45 -3.59 -1.31 -10.19
CA ASN A 45 -4.67 -0.67 -10.96
C ASN A 45 -4.72 0.83 -10.70
N THR A 46 -4.59 1.25 -9.45
CA THR A 46 -4.57 2.67 -9.09
C THR A 46 -3.32 3.35 -9.66
N ARG A 47 -2.16 2.70 -9.55
CA ARG A 47 -0.91 3.22 -10.11
C ARG A 47 -1.04 3.48 -11.60
N GLU A 48 -1.56 2.51 -12.34
CA GLU A 48 -1.76 2.64 -13.79
C GLU A 48 -2.70 3.78 -14.15
N ARG A 49 -3.79 3.94 -13.41
CA ARG A 49 -4.72 5.06 -13.63
C ARG A 49 -4.07 6.41 -13.38
N MET A 50 -3.30 6.53 -12.32
CA MET A 50 -2.56 7.75 -12.00
C MET A 50 -1.51 8.04 -13.07
N GLU A 51 -0.78 7.02 -13.54
CA GLU A 51 0.21 7.18 -14.61
C GLU A 51 -0.42 7.71 -15.89
N LYS A 52 -1.59 7.17 -16.26
CA LYS A 52 -2.34 7.64 -17.43
C LYS A 52 -2.80 9.08 -17.25
N ALA A 53 -3.35 9.40 -16.09
CA ALA A 53 -3.88 10.74 -15.83
C ALA A 53 -2.78 11.81 -15.80
N GLU A 54 -1.59 11.46 -15.31
CA GLU A 54 -0.47 12.40 -15.16
C GLU A 54 0.52 12.35 -16.32
N GLY A 55 0.38 11.38 -17.21
CA GLY A 55 1.26 11.24 -18.37
C GLY A 55 2.72 10.93 -18.02
N LYS A 56 2.94 10.22 -16.91
CA LYS A 56 4.29 9.85 -16.48
C LYS A 56 4.29 8.53 -15.71
N THR A 57 5.46 7.89 -15.63
CA THR A 57 5.66 6.70 -14.82
C THR A 57 5.83 7.10 -13.34
N LEU A 58 5.16 6.39 -12.46
CA LEU A 58 5.24 6.62 -11.02
C LEU A 58 6.16 5.60 -10.36
N THR A 59 7.02 6.09 -9.47
CA THR A 59 7.86 5.23 -8.64
C THR A 59 7.17 5.02 -7.29
N ILE A 60 6.99 3.76 -6.91
CA ILE A 60 6.44 3.37 -5.62
C ILE A 60 7.62 3.05 -4.69
N MET A 61 7.52 3.44 -3.44
CA MET A 61 8.55 3.19 -2.43
C MET A 61 8.86 1.69 -2.34
N ASP A 62 10.14 1.37 -2.14
CA ASP A 62 10.60 -0.03 -2.07
C ASP A 62 9.98 -0.82 -0.92
N GLU A 63 9.55 -0.14 0.14
CA GLU A 63 8.90 -0.75 1.29
C GLU A 63 7.53 -1.35 0.95
N ALA A 64 6.91 -0.92 -0.14
CA ALA A 64 5.60 -1.41 -0.55
C ALA A 64 5.73 -2.45 -1.66
N SER A 65 5.04 -3.57 -1.51
CA SER A 65 4.90 -4.59 -2.55
C SER A 65 3.69 -4.26 -3.43
N MET A 66 3.74 -4.61 -4.70
CA MET A 66 2.62 -4.36 -5.61
C MET A 66 1.63 -5.52 -5.57
N VAL A 67 0.33 -5.18 -5.58
CA VAL A 67 -0.76 -6.15 -5.80
C VAL A 67 -1.61 -5.67 -6.97
N SER A 68 -2.23 -6.60 -7.70
CA SER A 68 -3.00 -6.25 -8.92
C SER A 68 -4.15 -5.31 -8.61
N SER A 69 -4.88 -5.58 -7.53
CA SER A 69 -6.03 -4.78 -7.10
C SER A 69 -6.06 -4.75 -5.58
N GLY A 70 -6.02 -3.55 -5.00
CA GLY A 70 -6.11 -3.39 -3.55
C GLY A 70 -7.42 -3.89 -2.99
N ILE A 71 -8.54 -3.63 -3.69
CA ILE A 71 -9.87 -4.09 -3.25
C ILE A 71 -9.94 -5.62 -3.27
N ALA A 72 -9.46 -6.25 -4.35
CA ALA A 72 -9.46 -7.70 -4.45
C ALA A 72 -8.58 -8.33 -3.37
N GLU A 73 -7.44 -7.73 -3.07
CA GLU A 73 -6.55 -8.19 -2.01
C GLU A 73 -7.22 -8.12 -0.63
N ILE A 74 -7.92 -7.03 -0.34
CA ILE A 74 -8.68 -6.87 0.92
C ILE A 74 -9.74 -7.95 1.02
N MET A 75 -10.49 -8.21 -0.04
CA MET A 75 -11.52 -9.24 -0.06
C MET A 75 -10.93 -10.63 0.19
N GLU A 76 -9.82 -10.94 -0.47
CA GLU A 76 -9.13 -12.22 -0.34
C GLU A 76 -8.66 -12.43 1.11
N LEU A 77 -8.06 -11.42 1.73
CA LEU A 77 -7.62 -11.50 3.11
C LEU A 77 -8.79 -11.70 4.08
N GLN A 78 -9.92 -11.04 3.84
CA GLN A 78 -11.11 -11.23 4.68
C GLN A 78 -11.64 -12.68 4.58
N ILE A 79 -11.60 -13.28 3.40
CA ILE A 79 -11.97 -14.68 3.21
C ILE A 79 -11.04 -15.59 4.02
N GLN A 80 -9.76 -15.22 4.16
CA GLN A 80 -8.79 -15.96 4.94
C GLN A 80 -8.87 -15.72 6.46
N GLY A 81 -9.81 -14.88 6.90
CA GLY A 81 -10.02 -14.61 8.32
C GLY A 81 -9.43 -13.31 8.84
N TRP A 82 -8.85 -12.47 7.96
CA TRP A 82 -8.33 -11.17 8.36
C TRP A 82 -9.45 -10.19 8.64
N ASN A 83 -9.25 -9.35 9.65
CA ASN A 83 -10.17 -8.25 9.94
C ASN A 83 -9.77 -7.02 9.13
N TYR A 84 -10.77 -6.30 8.64
CA TYR A 84 -10.55 -5.10 7.85
C TYR A 84 -10.87 -3.85 8.68
N VAL A 85 -9.92 -2.92 8.71
CA VAL A 85 -10.12 -1.61 9.34
C VAL A 85 -9.87 -0.54 8.28
N LYS A 86 -10.86 0.28 8.01
CA LYS A 86 -10.74 1.43 7.12
C LYS A 86 -10.55 2.68 7.97
N PRO A 87 -9.39 3.37 7.81
CA PRO A 87 -9.16 4.61 8.54
C PRO A 87 -10.05 5.75 8.07
#